data_0e1a4fb7300cee51285014e9844aa5cf
#
_entry.id   0e1a4fb7300cee51285014e9844aa5cf
#
_cell.length_a   1.000
_cell.length_b   1.000
_cell.length_c   1.000
_cell.angle_alpha   90.00
_cell.angle_beta   90.00
_cell.angle_gamma   90.00
#
_symmetry.space_group_name_H-M   'P 1'
#
loop_
_entity.id
_entity.type
_entity.pdbx_description
1 polymer ?
#
loop_
_entity_poly.entity_id
_entity_poly.type
_entity_poly.pdbx_seq_one_letter_code
_entity_poly.pdbx_strand_id
1 'polypeptide(L)'
;MAENSFKNVTIQSKPFFLSQAKTLFLLGGVFSAFFILMVGLVFFDYANSMDNAIFNFARSTPFNSSPILTLILQNITRLGSSQFVLPLSLLVGVFLSLYRRNLALGVWFVLSVVLFEALLESLKHLLAHSIQWFSHSANFPNATALSLALFYGLLILLIPHLITHQTLKNILFYSLFGLIFLIGLALIVLGVSLSSVLGGFCLGALGACFSIGIYLSVFQKI
;
A
#
# COMPACT_ATOMS: atom_id res chain seq x y z
N MET A 1 -36.70 -25.48 -19.06
CA MET A 1 -35.92 -25.91 -17.88
C MET A 1 -34.54 -25.25 -17.77
N ALA A 2 -33.97 -24.65 -18.83
CA ALA A 2 -32.65 -24.02 -18.77
C ALA A 2 -32.61 -22.60 -18.19
N GLU A 3 -33.70 -21.88 -18.22
CA GLU A 3 -33.77 -20.47 -17.79
C GLU A 3 -33.72 -20.27 -16.27
N ASN A 4 -34.13 -21.26 -15.49
CA ASN A 4 -34.07 -21.20 -14.02
C ASN A 4 -32.67 -21.50 -13.43
N SER A 5 -31.77 -22.11 -14.22
CA SER A 5 -30.41 -22.42 -13.76
C SER A 5 -29.53 -21.16 -13.70
N PHE A 6 -29.73 -20.19 -14.61
CA PHE A 6 -28.95 -18.95 -14.63
C PHE A 6 -29.34 -17.97 -13.52
N LYS A 7 -30.59 -17.94 -13.08
CA LYS A 7 -31.04 -17.07 -11.97
C LYS A 7 -30.47 -17.49 -10.62
N ASN A 8 -30.28 -18.78 -10.40
CA ASN A 8 -29.77 -19.30 -9.11
C ASN A 8 -28.26 -19.06 -8.90
N VAL A 9 -27.47 -18.96 -9.99
CA VAL A 9 -26.03 -18.70 -9.91
C VAL A 9 -25.77 -17.23 -9.52
N THR A 10 -26.63 -16.31 -9.95
CA THR A 10 -26.45 -14.87 -9.68
C THR A 10 -26.82 -14.46 -8.26
N ILE A 11 -27.70 -15.21 -7.59
CA ILE A 11 -28.21 -14.89 -6.24
C ILE A 11 -27.24 -15.34 -5.14
N GLN A 12 -26.47 -16.42 -5.35
CA GLN A 12 -25.52 -16.93 -4.36
C GLN A 12 -24.21 -16.11 -4.25
N SER A 13 -23.86 -15.34 -5.24
CA SER A 13 -22.60 -14.56 -5.25
C SER A 13 -22.68 -13.24 -4.47
N LYS A 14 -23.85 -12.61 -4.38
CA LYS A 14 -24.05 -11.30 -3.71
C LYS A 14 -23.66 -11.26 -2.23
N PRO A 15 -24.04 -12.22 -1.36
CA PRO A 15 -23.66 -12.18 0.06
C PRO A 15 -22.17 -12.38 0.29
N PHE A 16 -21.47 -13.12 -0.58
CA PHE A 16 -20.04 -13.38 -0.46
C PHE A 16 -19.20 -12.11 -0.69
N PHE A 17 -19.49 -11.33 -1.73
CA PHE A 17 -18.75 -10.08 -2.03
C PHE A 17 -19.01 -8.99 -0.98
N LEU A 18 -20.23 -8.88 -0.47
CA LEU A 18 -20.57 -7.98 0.63
C LEU A 18 -19.83 -8.35 1.93
N SER A 19 -19.65 -9.63 2.20
CA SER A 19 -18.85 -10.09 3.34
C SER A 19 -17.38 -9.72 3.18
N GLN A 20 -16.81 -9.91 2.00
CA GLN A 20 -15.42 -9.52 1.70
C GLN A 20 -15.21 -8.01 1.81
N ALA A 21 -16.12 -7.19 1.26
CA ALA A 21 -16.04 -5.74 1.39
C ALA A 21 -16.06 -5.29 2.85
N LYS A 22 -16.94 -5.87 3.69
CA LYS A 22 -16.98 -5.59 5.13
C LYS A 22 -15.66 -5.93 5.83
N THR A 23 -15.07 -7.08 5.51
CA THR A 23 -13.77 -7.49 6.06
C THR A 23 -12.67 -6.51 5.67
N LEU A 24 -12.66 -6.03 4.41
CA LEU A 24 -11.69 -5.04 3.95
C LEU A 24 -11.87 -3.69 4.64
N PHE A 25 -13.10 -3.23 4.84
CA PHE A 25 -13.35 -1.99 5.60
C PHE A 25 -12.91 -2.12 7.06
N LEU A 26 -13.15 -3.27 7.69
CA LEU A 26 -12.69 -3.53 9.05
C LEU A 26 -11.17 -3.54 9.13
N LEU A 27 -10.48 -4.21 8.20
CA LEU A 27 -9.01 -4.20 8.08
C LEU A 27 -8.48 -2.78 7.85
N GLY A 28 -9.10 -2.02 6.95
CA GLY A 28 -8.78 -0.61 6.74
C GLY A 28 -8.97 0.23 8.01
N GLY A 29 -10.01 -0.02 8.79
CA GLY A 29 -10.22 0.60 10.09
C GLY A 29 -9.10 0.29 11.10
N VAL A 30 -8.61 -0.95 11.12
CA VAL A 30 -7.44 -1.33 11.94
C VAL A 30 -6.19 -0.56 11.52
N PHE A 31 -5.90 -0.50 10.22
CA PHE A 31 -4.75 0.26 9.72
C PHE A 31 -4.90 1.77 9.99
N SER A 32 -6.12 2.30 9.93
CA SER A 32 -6.41 3.69 10.33
C SER A 32 -6.06 3.94 11.79
N ALA A 33 -6.49 3.05 12.69
CA ALA A 33 -6.18 3.16 14.12
C ALA A 33 -4.66 3.10 14.38
N PHE A 34 -3.95 2.18 13.71
CA PHE A 34 -2.49 2.12 13.77
C PHE A 34 -1.82 3.38 13.22
N PHE A 35 -2.33 3.94 12.13
CA PHE A 35 -1.79 5.19 11.58
C PHE A 35 -1.97 6.36 12.57
N ILE A 36 -3.15 6.51 13.16
CA ILE A 36 -3.44 7.54 14.17
C ILE A 36 -2.51 7.37 15.38
N LEU A 37 -2.29 6.13 15.83
CA LEU A 37 -1.37 5.83 16.91
C LEU A 37 0.07 6.25 16.54
N MET A 38 0.53 5.95 15.33
CA MET A 38 1.85 6.38 14.85
C MET A 38 1.98 7.90 14.78
N VAL A 39 0.94 8.59 14.30
CA VAL A 39 0.89 10.08 14.32
C VAL A 39 1.04 10.58 15.76
N GLY A 40 0.34 9.98 16.71
CA GLY A 40 0.45 10.34 18.13
C GLY A 40 1.86 10.10 18.69
N LEU A 41 2.47 8.95 18.42
CA LEU A 41 3.83 8.63 18.89
C LEU A 41 4.87 9.62 18.33
N VAL A 42 4.73 10.01 17.07
CA VAL A 42 5.61 11.01 16.44
C VAL A 42 5.34 12.39 17.02
N PHE A 43 4.07 12.76 17.21
CA PHE A 43 3.67 14.05 17.75
C PHE A 43 4.16 14.28 19.18
N PHE A 44 4.09 13.26 20.03
CA PHE A 44 4.57 13.32 21.43
C PHE A 44 6.05 12.97 21.59
N ASP A 45 6.80 12.89 20.50
CA ASP A 45 8.26 12.64 20.50
C ASP A 45 8.69 11.26 21.06
N TYR A 46 7.74 10.36 21.32
CA TYR A 46 8.04 9.00 21.81
C TYR A 46 8.74 8.13 20.75
N ALA A 47 8.53 8.42 19.48
CA ALA A 47 9.14 7.67 18.37
C ALA A 47 10.65 7.92 18.25
N ASN A 48 11.16 9.08 18.68
CA ASN A 48 12.56 9.48 18.49
C ASN A 48 13.58 8.53 19.13
N SER A 49 13.30 7.99 20.31
CA SER A 49 14.24 7.07 20.97
C SER A 49 14.40 5.77 20.18
N MET A 50 13.29 5.24 19.65
CA MET A 50 13.26 4.04 18.82
C MET A 50 13.90 4.30 17.45
N ASP A 51 13.56 5.39 16.81
CA ASP A 51 14.10 5.79 15.52
C ASP A 51 15.63 5.99 15.59
N ASN A 52 16.12 6.65 16.66
CA ASN A 52 17.55 6.85 16.90
C ASN A 52 18.28 5.52 17.17
N ALA A 53 17.69 4.62 17.94
CA ALA A 53 18.28 3.31 18.21
C ALA A 53 18.45 2.50 16.91
N ILE A 54 17.40 2.48 16.06
CA ILE A 54 17.42 1.78 14.78
C ILE A 54 18.36 2.45 13.78
N PHE A 55 18.39 3.79 13.74
CA PHE A 55 19.30 4.54 12.90
C PHE A 55 20.77 4.26 13.26
N ASN A 56 21.10 4.22 14.56
CA ASN A 56 22.45 3.89 15.02
C ASN A 56 22.82 2.44 14.68
N PHE A 57 21.86 1.51 14.86
CA PHE A 57 22.03 0.12 14.43
C PHE A 57 22.27 0.02 12.91
N ALA A 58 21.46 0.67 12.10
CA ALA A 58 21.63 0.69 10.65
C ALA A 58 22.99 1.23 10.22
N ARG A 59 23.46 2.29 10.87
CA ARG A 59 24.81 2.88 10.61
C ARG A 59 25.95 1.96 11.02
N SER A 60 25.80 1.18 12.07
CA SER A 60 26.83 0.25 12.55
C SER A 60 26.93 -1.01 11.67
N THR A 61 25.98 -1.22 10.76
CA THR A 61 26.00 -2.37 9.87
C THR A 61 27.01 -2.18 8.73
N PRO A 62 27.74 -3.24 8.29
CA PRO A 62 28.69 -3.16 7.19
C PRO A 62 28.03 -2.82 5.83
N PHE A 63 26.71 -2.83 5.75
CA PHE A 63 25.97 -2.48 4.55
C PHE A 63 26.18 -1.02 4.12
N ASN A 64 26.34 -0.09 5.05
CA ASN A 64 26.53 1.32 4.75
C ASN A 64 27.99 1.66 4.36
N SER A 65 28.93 0.78 4.63
CA SER A 65 30.35 0.98 4.23
C SER A 65 30.64 0.58 2.77
N SER A 66 29.73 -0.17 2.13
CA SER A 66 29.90 -0.59 0.74
C SER A 66 29.11 0.30 -0.22
N PRO A 67 29.75 1.08 -1.10
CA PRO A 67 29.06 1.93 -2.08
C PRO A 67 28.21 1.13 -3.07
N ILE A 68 28.59 -0.10 -3.38
CA ILE A 68 27.83 -0.99 -4.26
C ILE A 68 26.51 -1.41 -3.62
N LEU A 69 26.55 -1.81 -2.34
CA LEU A 69 25.34 -2.21 -1.61
C LEU A 69 24.37 -1.03 -1.44
N THR A 70 24.87 0.14 -1.12
CA THR A 70 24.07 1.36 -1.03
C THR A 70 23.37 1.66 -2.36
N LEU A 71 24.07 1.53 -3.48
CA LEU A 71 23.50 1.74 -4.81
C LEU A 71 22.44 0.69 -5.15
N ILE A 72 22.64 -0.56 -4.78
CA ILE A 72 21.63 -1.63 -4.94
C ILE A 72 20.38 -1.30 -4.12
N LEU A 73 20.52 -0.95 -2.84
CA LEU A 73 19.41 -0.59 -1.96
C LEU A 73 18.63 0.63 -2.49
N GLN A 74 19.34 1.66 -2.98
CA GLN A 74 18.72 2.82 -3.59
C GLN A 74 17.92 2.46 -4.85
N ASN A 75 18.41 1.57 -5.70
CA ASN A 75 17.67 1.11 -6.87
C ASN A 75 16.45 0.26 -6.49
N ILE A 76 16.56 -0.59 -5.46
CA ILE A 76 15.43 -1.36 -4.94
C ILE A 76 14.35 -0.43 -4.39
N THR A 77 14.70 0.61 -3.63
CA THR A 77 13.72 1.55 -3.09
C THR A 77 13.03 2.39 -4.16
N ARG A 78 13.66 2.62 -5.32
CA ARG A 78 13.02 3.29 -6.47
C ARG A 78 11.78 2.56 -6.97
N LEU A 79 11.71 1.22 -6.82
CA LEU A 79 10.52 0.44 -7.20
C LEU A 79 9.27 0.81 -6.39
N GLY A 80 9.43 1.40 -5.20
CA GLY A 80 8.34 1.92 -4.39
C GLY A 80 8.10 3.43 -4.56
N SER A 81 8.95 4.15 -5.32
CA SER A 81 8.79 5.60 -5.48
C SER A 81 7.59 5.95 -6.34
N SER A 82 6.93 7.07 -6.05
CA SER A 82 5.79 7.58 -6.84
C SER A 82 6.15 7.73 -8.33
N GLN A 83 7.39 8.12 -8.63
CA GLN A 83 7.88 8.26 -10.01
C GLN A 83 7.86 6.95 -10.79
N PHE A 84 8.03 5.81 -10.12
CA PHE A 84 7.96 4.48 -10.72
C PHE A 84 6.54 3.90 -10.63
N VAL A 85 5.89 4.06 -9.49
CA VAL A 85 4.58 3.49 -9.21
C VAL A 85 3.48 4.11 -10.09
N LEU A 86 3.51 5.42 -10.35
CA LEU A 86 2.49 6.08 -11.17
C LEU A 86 2.46 5.56 -12.61
N PRO A 87 3.56 5.57 -13.39
CA PRO A 87 3.52 5.02 -14.75
C PRO A 87 3.25 3.50 -14.75
N LEU A 88 3.76 2.77 -13.76
CA LEU A 88 3.46 1.34 -13.64
C LEU A 88 1.97 1.08 -13.34
N SER A 89 1.33 1.95 -12.54
CA SER A 89 -0.10 1.84 -12.26
C SER A 89 -0.96 2.03 -13.52
N LEU A 90 -0.54 2.91 -14.43
CA LEU A 90 -1.21 3.07 -15.73
C LEU A 90 -1.09 1.80 -16.58
N LEU A 91 0.11 1.23 -16.68
CA LEU A 91 0.33 -0.03 -17.42
C LEU A 91 -0.52 -1.17 -16.84
N VAL A 92 -0.49 -1.33 -15.51
CA VAL A 92 -1.29 -2.35 -14.83
C VAL A 92 -2.79 -2.08 -15.00
N GLY A 93 -3.24 -0.84 -14.90
CA GLY A 93 -4.64 -0.46 -15.11
C GLY A 93 -5.13 -0.80 -16.51
N VAL A 94 -4.34 -0.51 -17.56
CA VAL A 94 -4.63 -0.91 -18.93
C VAL A 94 -4.68 -2.43 -19.05
N PHE A 95 -3.69 -3.13 -18.50
CA PHE A 95 -3.66 -4.59 -18.51
C PHE A 95 -4.90 -5.21 -17.84
N LEU A 96 -5.28 -4.71 -16.65
CA LEU A 96 -6.47 -5.15 -15.93
C LEU A 96 -7.75 -4.92 -16.72
N SER A 97 -7.86 -3.76 -17.39
CA SER A 97 -9.00 -3.41 -18.23
C SER A 97 -9.16 -4.38 -19.41
N LEU A 98 -8.05 -4.70 -20.08
CA LEU A 98 -8.03 -5.62 -21.20
C LEU A 98 -8.28 -7.07 -20.76
N TYR A 99 -7.60 -7.52 -19.72
CA TYR A 99 -7.67 -8.89 -19.23
C TYR A 99 -9.07 -9.26 -18.74
N ARG A 100 -9.70 -8.38 -17.99
CA ARG A 100 -11.06 -8.59 -17.46
C ARG A 100 -12.17 -8.05 -18.38
N ARG A 101 -11.82 -7.40 -19.47
CA ARG A 101 -12.77 -6.67 -20.34
C ARG A 101 -13.67 -5.71 -19.55
N ASN A 102 -13.11 -5.14 -18.48
CA ASN A 102 -13.81 -4.25 -17.55
C ASN A 102 -12.96 -2.98 -17.36
N LEU A 103 -13.31 -1.93 -18.08
CA LEU A 103 -12.66 -0.62 -18.00
C LEU A 103 -12.75 -0.02 -16.60
N ALA A 104 -13.86 -0.25 -15.88
CA ALA A 104 -14.05 0.31 -14.55
C ALA A 104 -13.01 -0.19 -13.56
N LEU A 105 -12.57 -1.46 -13.63
CA LEU A 105 -11.54 -2.01 -12.75
C LEU A 105 -10.19 -1.31 -12.95
N GLY A 106 -9.75 -1.15 -14.19
CA GLY A 106 -8.46 -0.53 -14.47
C GLY A 106 -8.45 0.97 -14.15
N VAL A 107 -9.52 1.69 -14.51
CA VAL A 107 -9.68 3.11 -14.17
C VAL A 107 -9.71 3.29 -12.64
N TRP A 108 -10.46 2.44 -11.92
CA TRP A 108 -10.54 2.49 -10.47
C TRP A 108 -9.18 2.23 -9.81
N PHE A 109 -8.41 1.26 -10.33
CA PHE A 109 -7.07 0.96 -9.85
C PHE A 109 -6.14 2.18 -9.96
N VAL A 110 -6.07 2.80 -11.14
CA VAL A 110 -5.23 3.98 -11.38
C VAL A 110 -5.70 5.17 -10.54
N LEU A 111 -7.01 5.42 -10.51
CA LEU A 111 -7.60 6.50 -9.74
C LEU A 111 -7.29 6.36 -8.24
N SER A 112 -7.34 5.15 -7.71
CA SER A 112 -6.99 4.88 -6.31
C SER A 112 -5.53 5.27 -6.01
N VAL A 113 -4.58 4.88 -6.87
CA VAL A 113 -3.17 5.23 -6.68
C VAL A 113 -2.98 6.75 -6.73
N VAL A 114 -3.53 7.42 -7.74
CA VAL A 114 -3.38 8.87 -7.91
C VAL A 114 -4.02 9.64 -6.74
N LEU A 115 -5.23 9.25 -6.30
CA LEU A 115 -5.92 9.91 -5.20
C LEU A 115 -5.15 9.81 -3.88
N PHE A 116 -4.60 8.63 -3.56
CA PHE A 116 -3.85 8.45 -2.31
C PHE A 116 -2.50 9.14 -2.34
N GLU A 117 -1.83 9.23 -3.49
CA GLU A 117 -0.63 10.05 -3.65
C GLU A 117 -0.93 11.54 -3.44
N ALA A 118 -2.00 12.05 -4.05
CA ALA A 118 -2.43 13.44 -3.87
C ALA A 118 -2.85 13.72 -2.41
N LEU A 119 -3.52 12.77 -1.76
CA LEU A 119 -3.89 12.87 -0.36
C LEU A 119 -2.66 12.92 0.56
N LEU A 120 -1.62 12.13 0.25
CA LEU A 120 -0.36 12.17 0.98
C LEU A 120 0.31 13.53 0.88
N GLU A 121 0.42 14.10 -0.32
CA GLU A 121 1.02 15.42 -0.51
C GLU A 121 0.21 16.50 0.25
N SER A 122 -1.12 16.43 0.19
CA SER A 122 -2.00 17.33 0.95
C SER A 122 -1.80 17.17 2.47
N LEU A 123 -1.67 15.93 2.95
CA LEU A 123 -1.42 15.64 4.36
C LEU A 123 -0.06 16.17 4.81
N LYS A 124 0.99 16.01 4.00
CA LYS A 124 2.31 16.58 4.30
C LYS A 124 2.29 18.10 4.38
N HIS A 125 1.60 18.76 3.46
CA HIS A 125 1.42 20.22 3.50
C HIS A 125 0.69 20.68 4.76
N LEU A 126 -0.37 19.98 5.15
CA LEU A 126 -1.11 20.26 6.38
C LEU A 126 -0.23 20.07 7.62
N LEU A 127 0.49 18.97 7.71
CA LEU A 127 1.38 18.66 8.83
C LEU A 127 2.54 19.68 8.92
N ALA A 128 3.16 20.01 7.79
CA ALA A 128 4.26 20.98 7.74
C ALA A 128 3.82 22.39 8.14
N HIS A 129 2.59 22.79 7.79
CA HIS A 129 2.07 24.13 8.09
C HIS A 129 1.56 24.27 9.53
N SER A 130 0.95 23.20 10.06
CA SER A 130 0.32 23.23 11.39
C SER A 130 1.30 23.05 12.54
N ILE A 131 2.51 22.52 12.31
CA ILE A 131 3.39 22.06 13.38
C ILE A 131 4.84 22.42 13.06
N GLN A 132 5.27 23.60 13.48
CA GLN A 132 6.69 24.01 13.48
C GLN A 132 7.62 23.02 14.24
N TRP A 133 7.05 22.16 15.08
CA TRP A 133 7.72 21.13 15.87
C TRP A 133 8.06 19.88 15.06
N PHE A 134 7.42 19.66 13.90
CA PHE A 134 7.65 18.51 13.01
C PHE A 134 8.96 18.58 12.20
N SER A 135 9.81 19.59 12.47
CA SER A 135 11.08 19.77 11.75
C SER A 135 12.04 18.58 11.85
N HIS A 136 11.90 17.74 12.88
CA HIS A 136 12.73 16.54 13.05
C HIS A 136 12.20 15.30 12.28
N SER A 137 10.94 15.31 11.88
CA SER A 137 10.32 14.21 11.12
C SER A 137 9.80 14.65 9.75
N ALA A 138 10.58 15.48 9.05
CA ALA A 138 10.24 16.06 7.74
C ALA A 138 9.76 15.05 6.68
N ASN A 139 9.98 13.75 6.89
CA ASN A 139 9.61 12.66 5.97
C ASN A 139 8.44 11.79 6.46
N PHE A 140 7.73 12.19 7.52
CA PHE A 140 6.58 11.42 8.00
C PHE A 140 5.26 11.90 7.34
N PRO A 141 4.39 10.97 6.89
CA PRO A 141 4.68 9.57 6.57
C PRO A 141 5.54 9.44 5.31
N ASN A 142 6.33 8.36 5.20
CA ASN A 142 7.23 8.18 4.06
C ASN A 142 6.45 7.89 2.77
N ALA A 143 6.67 8.70 1.72
CA ALA A 143 5.98 8.58 0.44
C ALA A 143 6.26 7.24 -0.25
N THR A 144 7.52 6.81 -0.29
CA THR A 144 7.91 5.55 -0.94
C THR A 144 7.24 4.35 -0.25
N ALA A 145 7.18 4.35 1.08
CA ALA A 145 6.52 3.29 1.83
C ALA A 145 5.00 3.27 1.59
N LEU A 146 4.36 4.44 1.48
CA LEU A 146 2.94 4.55 1.14
C LEU A 146 2.65 4.03 -0.26
N SER A 147 3.34 4.56 -1.28
CA SER A 147 3.14 4.17 -2.68
C SER A 147 3.35 2.67 -2.87
N LEU A 148 4.38 2.14 -2.22
CA LEU A 148 4.69 0.72 -2.19
C LEU A 148 3.52 -0.10 -1.60
N ALA A 149 3.09 0.22 -0.39
CA ALA A 149 2.03 -0.51 0.30
C ALA A 149 0.68 -0.37 -0.42
N LEU A 150 0.38 0.79 -0.97
CA LEU A 150 -0.83 1.03 -1.74
C LEU A 150 -0.84 0.22 -3.02
N PHE A 151 0.17 0.40 -3.88
CA PHE A 151 0.21 -0.21 -5.21
C PHE A 151 0.29 -1.74 -5.13
N TYR A 152 1.28 -2.27 -4.41
CA TYR A 152 1.44 -3.73 -4.28
C TYR A 152 0.37 -4.34 -3.38
N GLY A 153 -0.15 -3.59 -2.40
CA GLY A 153 -1.30 -3.98 -1.60
C GLY A 153 -2.58 -4.13 -2.45
N LEU A 154 -2.85 -3.19 -3.36
CA LEU A 154 -3.95 -3.31 -4.33
C LEU A 154 -3.79 -4.56 -5.20
N LEU A 155 -2.58 -4.83 -5.69
CA LEU A 155 -2.31 -6.05 -6.48
C LEU A 155 -2.55 -7.30 -5.65
N ILE A 156 -2.05 -7.38 -4.42
CA ILE A 156 -2.25 -8.51 -3.51
C ILE A 156 -3.74 -8.77 -3.29
N LEU A 157 -4.52 -7.73 -3.04
CA LEU A 157 -5.96 -7.85 -2.80
C LEU A 157 -6.75 -8.25 -4.07
N LEU A 158 -6.22 -7.93 -5.26
CA LEU A 158 -6.83 -8.32 -6.54
C LEU A 158 -6.46 -9.74 -6.99
N ILE A 159 -5.33 -10.31 -6.56
CA ILE A 159 -4.88 -11.66 -6.94
C ILE A 159 -5.99 -12.71 -6.80
N PRO A 160 -6.72 -12.82 -5.68
CA PRO A 160 -7.77 -13.83 -5.52
C PRO A 160 -8.88 -13.73 -6.57
N HIS A 161 -9.13 -12.52 -7.07
CA HIS A 161 -10.17 -12.24 -8.06
C HIS A 161 -9.69 -12.40 -9.52
N LEU A 162 -8.37 -12.31 -9.74
CA LEU A 162 -7.78 -12.37 -11.09
C LEU A 162 -7.35 -13.76 -11.48
N ILE A 163 -6.81 -14.53 -10.54
CA ILE A 163 -6.13 -15.79 -10.79
C ILE A 163 -6.92 -16.93 -10.18
N THR A 164 -7.17 -17.98 -10.97
CA THR A 164 -7.88 -19.18 -10.52
C THR A 164 -6.92 -20.23 -9.96
N HIS A 165 -5.69 -20.27 -10.46
CA HIS A 165 -4.72 -21.31 -10.11
C HIS A 165 -4.12 -21.06 -8.72
N GLN A 166 -4.36 -21.96 -7.77
CA GLN A 166 -4.00 -21.75 -6.34
C GLN A 166 -2.48 -21.60 -6.13
N THR A 167 -1.65 -22.41 -6.82
CA THR A 167 -0.19 -22.32 -6.70
C THR A 167 0.32 -20.95 -7.15
N LEU A 168 -0.19 -20.45 -8.29
CA LEU A 168 0.20 -19.15 -8.82
C LEU A 168 -0.24 -18.00 -7.91
N LYS A 169 -1.44 -18.08 -7.31
CA LYS A 169 -1.89 -17.13 -6.28
C LYS A 169 -0.89 -17.04 -5.14
N ASN A 170 -0.50 -18.19 -4.59
CA ASN A 170 0.40 -18.24 -3.44
C ASN A 170 1.78 -17.66 -3.79
N ILE A 171 2.33 -18.05 -4.95
CA ILE A 171 3.63 -17.52 -5.41
C ILE A 171 3.59 -16.00 -5.54
N LEU A 172 2.58 -15.45 -6.23
CA LEU A 172 2.45 -14.01 -6.42
C LEU A 172 2.21 -13.27 -5.09
N PHE A 173 1.36 -13.82 -4.23
CA PHE A 173 1.09 -13.25 -2.92
C PHE A 173 2.38 -13.13 -2.09
N TYR A 174 3.12 -14.22 -1.93
CA TYR A 174 4.35 -14.21 -1.14
C TYR A 174 5.46 -13.40 -1.79
N SER A 175 5.55 -13.39 -3.12
CA SER A 175 6.53 -12.59 -3.87
C SER A 175 6.29 -11.08 -3.68
N LEU A 176 5.04 -10.62 -3.83
CA LEU A 176 4.70 -9.20 -3.64
C LEU A 176 4.85 -8.79 -2.16
N PHE A 177 4.42 -9.64 -1.23
CA PHE A 177 4.59 -9.38 0.20
C PHE A 177 6.07 -9.32 0.59
N GLY A 178 6.88 -10.25 0.08
CA GLY A 178 8.33 -10.25 0.26
C GLY A 178 9.00 -9.00 -0.32
N LEU A 179 8.52 -8.52 -1.48
CA LEU A 179 9.00 -7.29 -2.09
C LEU A 179 8.70 -6.05 -1.22
N ILE A 180 7.47 -5.95 -0.70
CA ILE A 180 7.09 -4.88 0.24
C ILE A 180 8.03 -4.87 1.46
N PHE A 181 8.25 -6.04 2.05
CA PHE A 181 9.11 -6.19 3.22
C PHE A 181 10.57 -5.84 2.91
N LEU A 182 11.10 -6.32 1.79
CA LEU A 182 12.48 -6.05 1.35
C LEU A 182 12.72 -4.55 1.14
N ILE A 183 11.80 -3.86 0.46
CA ILE A 183 11.94 -2.42 0.21
C ILE A 183 11.78 -1.64 1.53
N GLY A 184 10.89 -2.07 2.42
CA GLY A 184 10.76 -1.48 3.75
C GLY A 184 12.04 -1.56 4.56
N LEU A 185 12.70 -2.72 4.57
CA LEU A 185 14.01 -2.90 5.19
C LEU A 185 15.09 -2.03 4.53
N ALA A 186 15.09 -1.96 3.18
CA ALA A 186 16.04 -1.14 2.45
C ALA A 186 15.91 0.36 2.82
N LEU A 187 14.68 0.87 2.98
CA LEU A 187 14.44 2.25 3.43
C LEU A 187 15.04 2.49 4.82
N ILE A 188 14.85 1.56 5.76
CA ILE A 188 15.39 1.67 7.12
C ILE A 188 16.93 1.67 7.08
N VAL A 189 17.54 0.76 6.31
CA VAL A 189 19.01 0.69 6.17
C VAL A 189 19.56 1.96 5.53
N LEU A 190 18.83 2.59 4.61
CA LEU A 190 19.20 3.88 4.00
C LEU A 190 18.98 5.08 4.94
N GLY A 191 18.56 4.86 6.18
CA GLY A 191 18.45 5.88 7.21
C GLY A 191 17.08 6.59 7.27
N VAL A 192 16.06 6.02 6.64
CA VAL A 192 14.68 6.49 6.84
C VAL A 192 14.19 6.02 8.21
N SER A 193 13.56 6.91 8.99
CA SER A 193 13.05 6.56 10.31
C SER A 193 12.00 5.44 10.24
N LEU A 194 12.05 4.52 11.19
CA LEU A 194 11.11 3.40 11.26
C LEU A 194 9.66 3.89 11.38
N SER A 195 9.45 4.91 12.21
CA SER A 195 8.13 5.53 12.40
C SER A 195 7.55 6.04 11.08
N SER A 196 8.36 6.70 10.24
CA SER A 196 7.94 7.18 8.91
C SER A 196 7.61 6.05 7.95
N VAL A 197 8.40 4.97 7.95
CA VAL A 197 8.16 3.78 7.11
C VAL A 197 6.86 3.08 7.53
N LEU A 198 6.69 2.84 8.83
CA LEU A 198 5.47 2.22 9.36
C LEU A 198 4.23 3.08 9.12
N GLY A 199 4.33 4.40 9.33
CA GLY A 199 3.24 5.34 9.02
C GLY A 199 2.84 5.29 7.55
N GLY A 200 3.83 5.26 6.65
CA GLY A 200 3.61 5.10 5.21
C GLY A 200 2.92 3.78 4.87
N PHE A 201 3.39 2.66 5.44
CA PHE A 201 2.77 1.34 5.24
C PHE A 201 1.32 1.28 5.74
N CYS A 202 1.05 1.80 6.94
CA CYS A 202 -0.32 1.83 7.47
C CYS A 202 -1.25 2.64 6.58
N LEU A 203 -0.83 3.81 6.12
CA LEU A 203 -1.65 4.66 5.26
C LEU A 203 -1.85 4.05 3.87
N GLY A 204 -0.81 3.42 3.30
CA GLY A 204 -0.91 2.72 2.02
C GLY A 204 -1.80 1.48 2.09
N ALA A 205 -1.66 0.66 3.12
CA ALA A 205 -2.50 -0.52 3.35
C ALA A 205 -3.97 -0.15 3.59
N LEU A 206 -4.21 0.92 4.38
CA LEU A 206 -5.54 1.52 4.54
C LEU A 206 -6.13 1.88 3.18
N GLY A 207 -5.36 2.61 2.35
CA GLY A 207 -5.78 3.01 1.01
C GLY A 207 -6.15 1.82 0.14
N ALA A 208 -5.33 0.77 0.13
CA ALA A 208 -5.60 -0.45 -0.63
C ALA A 208 -6.89 -1.14 -0.17
N CYS A 209 -7.09 -1.31 1.15
CA CYS A 209 -8.27 -1.94 1.72
C CYS A 209 -9.55 -1.14 1.40
N PHE A 210 -9.55 0.18 1.59
CA PHE A 210 -10.71 1.01 1.29
C PHE A 210 -11.03 1.03 -0.21
N SER A 211 -10.01 1.17 -1.08
CA SER A 211 -10.20 1.20 -2.52
C SER A 211 -10.85 -0.08 -3.04
N ILE A 212 -10.35 -1.26 -2.65
CA ILE A 212 -10.95 -2.54 -3.04
C ILE A 212 -12.31 -2.74 -2.36
N GLY A 213 -12.47 -2.36 -1.09
CA GLY A 213 -13.74 -2.43 -0.38
C GLY A 213 -14.84 -1.63 -1.09
N ILE A 214 -14.54 -0.40 -1.53
CA ILE A 214 -15.47 0.45 -2.30
C ILE A 214 -15.75 -0.19 -3.67
N TYR A 215 -14.70 -0.65 -4.38
CA TYR A 215 -14.88 -1.30 -5.67
C TYR A 215 -15.85 -2.49 -5.58
N LEU A 216 -15.64 -3.38 -4.62
CA LEU A 216 -16.49 -4.55 -4.42
C LEU A 216 -17.94 -4.17 -4.02
N SER A 217 -18.10 -3.12 -3.23
CA SER A 217 -19.43 -2.69 -2.77
C SER A 217 -20.26 -1.99 -3.86
N VAL A 218 -19.59 -1.23 -4.75
CA VAL A 218 -20.27 -0.40 -5.77
C VAL A 218 -20.39 -1.12 -7.10
N PHE A 219 -19.26 -1.61 -7.64
CA PHE A 219 -19.20 -2.09 -9.02
C PHE A 219 -19.56 -3.56 -9.20
N GLN A 220 -19.58 -4.36 -8.13
CA GLN A 220 -20.03 -5.76 -8.22
C GLN A 220 -21.52 -5.95 -7.87
N LYS A 221 -22.24 -4.86 -7.61
CA LYS A 221 -23.71 -4.88 -7.49
C LYS A 221 -24.44 -4.77 -8.85
N ILE A 222 -23.73 -4.41 -9.90
CA ILE A 222 -24.21 -4.29 -11.26
C ILE A 222 -23.85 -5.54 -12.04
#